data_0554da97ee980fcbf7b9399815cba4f9
#
_entry.id   0554da97ee980fcbf7b9399815cba4f9
#
_cell.length_a   1.000
_cell.length_b   1.000
_cell.length_c   1.000
_cell.angle_alpha   90.00
_cell.angle_beta   90.00
_cell.angle_gamma   90.00
#
_symmetry.space_group_name_H-M   'P 1'
#
loop_
_entity.id
_entity.type
_entity.pdbx_description
1 polymer ?
#
loop_
_entity_poly.entity_id
_entity_poly.type
_entity_poly.pdbx_seq_one_letter_code
_entity_poly.pdbx_strand_id
1 'polypeptide(L)'
;KNNIIKYGNININENIKLNEQAIFLDESKSYLVKYLDFDNSDTTDLDSILIPSDDLNFILNNKFQFKNIFSGIPLHDYDDHKFSQKVKDHLKSITISNFKDNDFYKNYEYIIEFENYYDAFTDWINKKNIKKIGLPYVTKGNWKNIYKKLILENPSIKFVYLHRKYDMNAWKFANKGFFNFKKHIPELISKL
;
A
#
# COMPACT_ATOMS: atom_id res chain seq x y z
N LYS A 1 30.13 1.53 24.00
CA LYS A 1 30.93 2.52 23.22
C LYS A 1 31.83 1.89 22.13
N ASN A 2 32.07 0.58 22.10
CA ASN A 2 33.07 -0.04 21.20
C ASN A 2 32.50 -0.70 19.94
N ASN A 3 31.20 -0.71 19.72
CA ASN A 3 30.60 -1.41 18.56
C ASN A 3 30.35 -0.52 17.33
N ILE A 4 30.50 0.80 17.45
CA ILE A 4 30.27 1.74 16.33
C ILE A 4 31.50 1.91 15.41
N ILE A 5 32.68 1.53 15.90
CA ILE A 5 33.97 1.75 15.20
C ILE A 5 34.27 0.67 14.13
N LYS A 6 33.47 -0.41 14.03
CA LYS A 6 33.80 -1.56 13.16
C LYS A 6 33.23 -1.52 11.73
N TYR A 7 32.45 -0.54 11.38
CA TYR A 7 31.82 -0.47 10.05
C TYR A 7 32.17 0.84 9.33
N GLY A 8 33.29 0.81 8.62
CA GLY A 8 33.61 1.74 7.54
C GLY A 8 33.92 3.18 7.98
N ASN A 9 34.83 3.81 7.26
CA ASN A 9 35.19 5.22 7.38
C ASN A 9 34.00 6.14 7.07
N ILE A 10 33.04 6.24 7.99
CA ILE A 10 32.05 7.32 7.98
C ILE A 10 32.73 8.47 8.72
N ASN A 11 33.16 9.49 7.96
CA ASN A 11 33.53 10.78 8.52
C ASN A 11 32.29 11.38 9.18
N ILE A 12 32.09 11.10 10.44
CA ILE A 12 31.09 11.76 11.27
C ILE A 12 31.67 13.14 11.53
N ASN A 13 31.07 14.15 10.91
CA ASN A 13 31.42 15.56 11.14
C ASN A 13 31.31 15.81 12.64
N GLU A 14 32.43 16.20 13.30
CA GLU A 14 32.53 16.34 14.76
C GLU A 14 31.55 17.34 15.38
N ASN A 15 30.76 18.04 14.55
CA ASN A 15 29.74 18.99 14.96
C ASN A 15 28.34 18.42 15.17
N ILE A 16 28.13 17.10 14.98
CA ILE A 16 26.86 16.48 15.33
C ILE A 16 26.85 16.23 16.84
N LYS A 17 26.37 17.22 17.62
CA LYS A 17 25.96 16.95 19.00
C LYS A 17 24.78 15.99 19.00
N LEU A 18 25.04 14.76 19.36
CA LEU A 18 23.95 13.83 19.68
C LEU A 18 23.14 14.49 20.80
N ASN A 19 21.83 14.63 20.58
CA ASN A 19 20.94 15.12 21.63
C ASN A 19 20.93 14.07 22.76
N GLU A 20 21.68 14.35 23.84
CA GLU A 20 21.81 13.44 24.98
C GLU A 20 20.55 13.39 25.85
N GLN A 21 19.57 14.26 25.57
CA GLN A 21 18.28 14.16 26.22
C GLN A 21 17.46 13.05 25.56
N ALA A 22 17.30 11.96 26.29
CA ALA A 22 16.32 10.94 25.91
C ALA A 22 14.96 11.64 25.81
N ILE A 23 14.37 11.66 24.62
CA ILE A 23 12.98 12.07 24.45
C ILE A 23 12.16 10.95 25.10
N PHE A 24 11.70 11.16 26.32
CA PHE A 24 10.69 10.32 26.91
C PHE A 24 9.41 10.48 26.06
N LEU A 25 9.10 9.47 25.30
CA LEU A 25 7.78 9.37 24.68
C LEU A 25 6.78 9.29 25.82
N ASP A 26 5.88 10.26 25.89
CA ASP A 26 4.82 10.28 26.87
C ASP A 26 3.94 9.04 26.65
N GLU A 27 4.15 8.00 27.45
CA GLU A 27 3.39 6.74 27.40
C GLU A 27 1.89 6.96 27.73
N SER A 28 1.53 8.12 28.30
CA SER A 28 0.13 8.47 28.58
C SER A 28 -0.68 8.79 27.31
N LYS A 29 -0.03 9.12 26.20
CA LYS A 29 -0.69 9.17 24.90
C LYS A 29 -0.81 7.75 24.37
N SER A 30 -1.75 7.00 24.91
CA SER A 30 -2.30 5.86 24.20
C SER A 30 -2.71 6.37 22.83
N TYR A 31 -1.91 6.09 21.80
CA TYR A 31 -2.38 6.18 20.43
C TYR A 31 -3.53 5.19 20.35
N LEU A 32 -4.73 5.67 20.69
CA LEU A 32 -5.96 5.03 20.28
C LEU A 32 -5.82 4.92 18.77
N VAL A 33 -5.36 3.74 18.32
CA VAL A 33 -5.61 3.32 16.98
C VAL A 33 -7.13 3.39 16.89
N LYS A 34 -7.67 4.49 16.38
CA LYS A 34 -9.04 4.52 15.94
C LYS A 34 -9.07 3.37 14.95
N TYR A 35 -9.61 2.24 15.42
CA TYR A 35 -10.01 1.21 14.51
C TYR A 35 -10.91 1.94 13.53
N LEU A 36 -10.41 2.13 12.32
CA LEU A 36 -11.25 2.66 11.27
C LEU A 36 -12.47 1.77 11.32
N ASP A 37 -13.64 2.37 11.54
CA ASP A 37 -14.90 1.66 11.37
C ASP A 37 -14.83 1.13 9.94
N PHE A 38 -14.46 -0.13 9.85
CA PHE A 38 -14.45 -0.86 8.60
C PHE A 38 -15.90 -1.17 8.31
N ASP A 39 -16.58 -0.13 7.84
CA ASP A 39 -17.85 -0.32 7.21
C ASP A 39 -17.60 -1.40 6.16
N ASN A 40 -18.35 -2.50 6.25
CA ASN A 40 -18.37 -3.52 5.20
C ASN A 40 -18.96 -2.83 3.98
N SER A 41 -18.11 -2.03 3.36
CA SER A 41 -18.46 -1.20 2.24
C SER A 41 -19.08 -2.13 1.20
N ASP A 42 -20.27 -1.80 0.78
CA ASP A 42 -21.04 -2.50 -0.22
C ASP A 42 -20.15 -2.87 -1.42
N THR A 43 -19.74 -4.14 -1.46
CA THR A 43 -18.93 -4.72 -2.54
C THR A 43 -19.79 -5.31 -3.65
N THR A 44 -21.12 -5.19 -3.58
CA THR A 44 -22.01 -5.60 -4.65
C THR A 44 -21.69 -4.83 -5.92
N ASP A 45 -21.69 -5.51 -7.05
CA ASP A 45 -21.37 -4.93 -8.38
C ASP A 45 -19.99 -4.29 -8.50
N LEU A 46 -19.05 -4.71 -7.66
CA LEU A 46 -17.66 -4.25 -7.74
C LEU A 46 -16.89 -5.12 -8.74
N ASP A 47 -16.73 -4.62 -9.95
CA ASP A 47 -16.06 -5.35 -11.05
C ASP A 47 -14.70 -4.75 -11.45
N SER A 48 -14.30 -3.65 -10.83
CA SER A 48 -13.08 -2.92 -11.17
C SER A 48 -12.23 -2.64 -9.93
N ILE A 49 -10.92 -2.79 -10.06
CA ILE A 49 -9.97 -2.57 -8.97
C ILE A 49 -8.73 -1.81 -9.44
N LEU A 50 -8.22 -0.94 -8.56
CA LEU A 50 -6.87 -0.39 -8.66
C LEU A 50 -5.96 -1.19 -7.74
N ILE A 51 -4.89 -1.77 -8.29
CA ILE A 51 -3.88 -2.54 -7.53
C ILE A 51 -2.65 -1.67 -7.33
N PRO A 52 -2.32 -1.27 -6.09
CA PRO A 52 -1.11 -0.51 -5.80
C PRO A 52 0.13 -1.38 -5.98
N SER A 53 1.24 -0.76 -6.41
CA SER A 53 2.52 -1.47 -6.56
C SER A 53 3.05 -2.07 -5.26
N ASP A 54 2.63 -1.53 -4.13
CA ASP A 54 3.04 -2.03 -2.81
C ASP A 54 2.28 -3.30 -2.41
N ASP A 55 1.23 -3.67 -3.18
CA ASP A 55 0.40 -4.82 -2.89
C ASP A 55 -0.12 -5.53 -4.15
N LEU A 56 0.81 -5.87 -5.04
CA LEU A 56 0.51 -6.52 -6.33
C LEU A 56 -0.23 -7.85 -6.20
N ASN A 57 -0.09 -8.52 -5.07
CA ASN A 57 -0.71 -9.83 -4.81
C ASN A 57 -2.09 -9.75 -4.12
N PHE A 58 -2.66 -8.55 -4.01
CA PHE A 58 -3.93 -8.37 -3.29
C PHE A 58 -5.03 -9.29 -3.80
N ILE A 59 -5.22 -9.41 -5.12
CA ILE A 59 -6.29 -10.23 -5.71
C ILE A 59 -6.03 -11.72 -5.51
N LEU A 60 -4.77 -12.17 -5.60
CA LEU A 60 -4.41 -13.59 -5.51
C LEU A 60 -4.86 -14.24 -4.20
N ASN A 61 -4.87 -13.45 -3.13
CA ASN A 61 -5.20 -13.90 -1.79
C ASN A 61 -6.67 -13.65 -1.39
N ASN A 62 -7.49 -13.16 -2.32
CA ASN A 62 -8.87 -12.79 -2.06
C ASN A 62 -9.79 -13.39 -3.13
N LYS A 63 -10.98 -13.82 -2.72
CA LYS A 63 -11.99 -14.44 -3.61
C LYS A 63 -12.74 -13.41 -4.47
N PHE A 64 -12.21 -12.21 -4.64
CA PHE A 64 -12.84 -11.20 -5.49
C PHE A 64 -12.64 -11.53 -6.96
N GLN A 65 -13.69 -11.42 -7.74
CA GLN A 65 -13.63 -11.53 -9.20
C GLN A 65 -13.79 -10.15 -9.81
N PHE A 66 -12.69 -9.59 -10.30
CA PHE A 66 -12.70 -8.31 -11.01
C PHE A 66 -12.61 -8.57 -12.51
N LYS A 67 -13.26 -7.74 -13.31
CA LYS A 67 -13.16 -7.77 -14.78
C LYS A 67 -12.05 -6.84 -15.26
N ASN A 68 -11.94 -5.67 -14.62
CA ASN A 68 -11.07 -4.60 -15.03
C ASN A 68 -10.05 -4.29 -13.94
N ILE A 69 -8.79 -4.26 -14.29
CA ILE A 69 -7.69 -3.95 -13.35
C ILE A 69 -6.92 -2.75 -13.86
N PHE A 70 -6.68 -1.79 -12.99
CA PHE A 70 -5.71 -0.74 -13.21
C PHE A 70 -4.56 -0.89 -12.22
N SER A 71 -3.33 -0.74 -12.69
CA SER A 71 -2.12 -0.84 -11.85
C SER A 71 -1.02 0.07 -12.38
N GLY A 72 0.10 0.08 -11.72
CA GLY A 72 1.28 0.86 -12.07
C GLY A 72 1.78 1.67 -10.89
N ILE A 73 2.60 2.67 -11.18
CA ILE A 73 3.20 3.55 -10.18
C ILE A 73 3.24 4.96 -10.75
N PRO A 74 2.62 5.96 -10.15
CA PRO A 74 2.78 7.34 -10.54
C PRO A 74 4.18 7.83 -10.15
N LEU A 75 5.17 7.58 -10.99
CA LEU A 75 6.59 7.79 -10.68
C LEU A 75 6.92 9.23 -10.30
N HIS A 76 6.16 10.21 -10.79
CA HIS A 76 6.33 11.61 -10.43
C HIS A 76 6.02 11.88 -8.95
N ASP A 77 5.05 11.18 -8.38
CA ASP A 77 4.68 11.35 -6.96
C ASP A 77 5.71 10.69 -6.02
N TYR A 78 6.63 9.87 -6.56
CA TYR A 78 7.75 9.28 -5.82
C TYR A 78 9.04 10.11 -5.92
N ASP A 79 9.04 11.18 -6.70
CA ASP A 79 10.24 12.01 -6.92
C ASP A 79 10.68 12.81 -5.68
N ASP A 80 9.80 13.02 -4.70
CA ASP A 80 10.15 13.62 -3.40
C ASP A 80 11.28 12.85 -2.69
N HIS A 81 11.43 11.57 -2.98
CA HIS A 81 12.49 10.70 -2.45
C HIS A 81 13.71 10.57 -3.37
N LYS A 82 13.75 11.28 -4.49
CA LYS A 82 14.87 11.26 -5.46
C LYS A 82 15.31 9.83 -5.81
N PHE A 83 14.37 8.96 -6.13
CA PHE A 83 14.71 7.61 -6.57
C PHE A 83 15.61 7.67 -7.81
N SER A 84 16.70 6.90 -7.76
CA SER A 84 17.55 6.77 -8.92
C SER A 84 16.80 6.10 -10.08
N GLN A 85 17.22 6.38 -11.32
CA GLN A 85 16.61 5.74 -12.50
C GLN A 85 16.59 4.21 -12.36
N LYS A 86 17.64 3.61 -11.82
CA LYS A 86 17.72 2.17 -11.57
C LYS A 86 16.59 1.65 -10.66
N VAL A 87 16.21 2.41 -9.63
CA VAL A 87 15.09 2.06 -8.75
C VAL A 87 13.76 2.16 -9.48
N LYS A 88 13.57 3.23 -10.27
CA LYS A 88 12.36 3.41 -11.09
C LYS A 88 12.20 2.27 -12.10
N ASP A 89 13.27 1.89 -12.78
CA ASP A 89 13.27 0.79 -13.76
C ASP A 89 12.96 -0.56 -13.09
N HIS A 90 13.50 -0.78 -11.89
CA HIS A 90 13.23 -1.99 -11.11
C HIS A 90 11.76 -2.08 -10.70
N LEU A 91 11.19 -0.99 -10.19
CA LEU A 91 9.77 -0.93 -9.81
C LEU A 91 8.85 -1.19 -11.03
N LYS A 92 9.17 -0.59 -12.20
CA LYS A 92 8.46 -0.87 -13.45
C LYS A 92 8.55 -2.35 -13.81
N SER A 93 9.76 -2.91 -13.78
CA SER A 93 10.00 -4.31 -14.14
C SER A 93 9.22 -5.27 -13.26
N ILE A 94 9.26 -5.12 -11.94
CA ILE A 94 8.51 -5.98 -11.01
C ILE A 94 7.01 -5.89 -11.28
N THR A 95 6.48 -4.69 -11.46
CA THR A 95 5.04 -4.50 -11.72
C THR A 95 4.64 -5.19 -13.01
N ILE A 96 5.39 -4.98 -14.09
CA ILE A 96 5.11 -5.60 -15.39
C ILE A 96 5.20 -7.12 -15.30
N SER A 97 6.27 -7.67 -14.71
CA SER A 97 6.44 -9.13 -14.58
C SER A 97 5.31 -9.75 -13.76
N ASN A 98 4.88 -9.11 -12.68
CA ASN A 98 3.79 -9.64 -11.87
C ASN A 98 2.50 -9.87 -12.68
N PHE A 99 2.19 -8.98 -13.63
CA PHE A 99 0.99 -9.14 -14.46
C PHE A 99 1.20 -10.04 -15.67
N LYS A 100 2.37 -9.97 -16.33
CA LYS A 100 2.65 -10.72 -17.54
C LYS A 100 3.00 -12.19 -17.30
N ASP A 101 3.78 -12.44 -16.26
CA ASP A 101 4.36 -13.77 -16.01
C ASP A 101 3.47 -14.61 -15.08
N ASN A 102 2.46 -14.01 -14.46
CA ASN A 102 1.54 -14.71 -13.59
C ASN A 102 0.29 -15.15 -14.36
N ASP A 103 0.11 -16.46 -14.48
CA ASP A 103 -1.01 -17.07 -15.18
C ASP A 103 -2.38 -16.62 -14.66
N PHE A 104 -2.47 -16.22 -13.41
CA PHE A 104 -3.69 -15.68 -12.82
C PHE A 104 -4.24 -14.50 -13.60
N TYR A 105 -3.37 -13.60 -14.05
CA TYR A 105 -3.80 -12.37 -14.74
C TYR A 105 -4.11 -12.56 -16.22
N LYS A 106 -3.81 -13.72 -16.83
CA LYS A 106 -4.03 -13.96 -18.27
C LYS A 106 -5.48 -13.79 -18.72
N ASN A 107 -6.44 -14.00 -17.80
CA ASN A 107 -7.87 -13.89 -18.07
C ASN A 107 -8.47 -12.53 -17.68
N TYR A 108 -7.64 -11.59 -17.28
CA TYR A 108 -8.09 -10.26 -16.85
C TYR A 108 -7.73 -9.20 -17.89
N GLU A 109 -8.62 -8.24 -18.02
CA GLU A 109 -8.29 -7.02 -18.75
C GLU A 109 -7.60 -6.04 -17.81
N TYR A 110 -6.33 -5.72 -18.04
CA TYR A 110 -5.56 -4.85 -17.17
C TYR A 110 -4.82 -3.76 -17.94
N ILE A 111 -4.62 -2.62 -17.28
CA ILE A 111 -3.77 -1.51 -17.71
C ILE A 111 -2.68 -1.32 -16.67
N ILE A 112 -1.44 -1.15 -17.12
CA ILE A 112 -0.29 -0.79 -16.29
C ILE A 112 0.28 0.52 -16.81
N GLU A 113 0.31 1.55 -15.96
CA GLU A 113 0.76 2.88 -16.34
C GLU A 113 1.77 3.46 -15.34
N PHE A 114 2.72 4.26 -15.81
CA PHE A 114 3.80 4.83 -14.99
C PHE A 114 3.97 6.33 -15.21
N GLU A 115 3.88 6.82 -16.43
CA GLU A 115 4.24 8.21 -16.79
C GLU A 115 3.03 9.14 -16.70
N ASN A 116 1.91 8.75 -17.33
CA ASN A 116 0.67 9.53 -17.38
C ASN A 116 -0.41 8.91 -16.48
N TYR A 117 -0.03 8.53 -15.27
CA TYR A 117 -0.83 7.67 -14.39
C TYR A 117 -2.26 8.18 -14.16
N TYR A 118 -2.42 9.46 -13.84
CA TYR A 118 -3.73 10.03 -13.50
C TYR A 118 -4.63 10.19 -14.70
N ASP A 119 -4.08 10.67 -15.82
CA ASP A 119 -4.82 10.80 -17.07
C ASP A 119 -5.24 9.43 -17.59
N ALA A 120 -4.34 8.47 -17.61
CA ALA A 120 -4.64 7.09 -18.01
C ALA A 120 -5.68 6.43 -17.11
N PHE A 121 -5.66 6.72 -15.80
CA PHE A 121 -6.67 6.24 -14.87
C PHE A 121 -8.06 6.82 -15.21
N THR A 122 -8.13 8.12 -15.46
CA THR A 122 -9.37 8.81 -15.84
C THR A 122 -9.89 8.29 -17.18
N ASP A 123 -9.02 8.11 -18.16
CA ASP A 123 -9.37 7.54 -19.47
C ASP A 123 -9.89 6.10 -19.35
N TRP A 124 -9.26 5.29 -18.50
CA TRP A 124 -9.72 3.93 -18.22
C TRP A 124 -11.12 3.90 -17.64
N ILE A 125 -11.41 4.77 -16.65
CA ILE A 125 -12.74 4.91 -16.04
C ILE A 125 -13.77 5.25 -17.12
N ASN A 126 -13.49 6.26 -17.95
CA ASN A 126 -14.40 6.75 -18.97
C ASN A 126 -14.64 5.68 -20.06
N LYS A 127 -13.57 5.09 -20.58
CA LYS A 127 -13.62 4.07 -21.63
C LYS A 127 -14.42 2.83 -21.21
N LYS A 128 -14.31 2.45 -19.94
CA LYS A 128 -14.99 1.27 -19.38
C LYS A 128 -16.32 1.60 -18.72
N ASN A 129 -16.71 2.89 -18.67
CA ASN A 129 -17.90 3.38 -17.99
C ASN A 129 -17.99 2.90 -16.52
N ILE A 130 -16.84 2.92 -15.82
CA ILE A 130 -16.72 2.44 -14.45
C ILE A 130 -17.42 3.41 -13.50
N LYS A 131 -18.19 2.88 -12.55
CA LYS A 131 -18.90 3.67 -11.53
C LYS A 131 -18.41 3.37 -10.11
N LYS A 132 -17.81 2.21 -9.92
CA LYS A 132 -17.34 1.76 -8.62
C LYS A 132 -15.95 1.10 -8.76
N ILE A 133 -15.01 1.47 -7.90
CA ILE A 133 -13.63 0.97 -7.93
C ILE A 133 -13.22 0.49 -6.55
N GLY A 134 -12.69 -0.73 -6.48
CA GLY A 134 -12.06 -1.27 -5.29
C GLY A 134 -10.65 -0.71 -5.09
N LEU A 135 -10.34 -0.31 -3.87
CA LEU A 135 -9.03 0.14 -3.44
C LEU A 135 -8.52 -0.76 -2.31
N PRO A 136 -7.50 -1.60 -2.51
CA PRO A 136 -6.83 -2.27 -1.41
C PRO A 136 -6.45 -1.28 -0.31
N TYR A 137 -6.75 -1.60 0.93
CA TYR A 137 -6.48 -0.69 2.02
C TYR A 137 -4.98 -0.47 2.21
N VAL A 138 -4.58 0.78 2.26
CA VAL A 138 -3.19 1.19 2.54
C VAL A 138 -3.13 2.00 3.83
N THR A 139 -2.20 1.65 4.71
CA THR A 139 -2.10 2.27 6.05
C THR A 139 -1.49 3.67 6.00
N LYS A 140 -0.28 3.77 5.48
CA LYS A 140 0.52 5.00 5.36
C LYS A 140 1.38 4.92 4.10
N GLY A 141 2.04 6.04 3.77
CA GLY A 141 2.96 6.12 2.63
C GLY A 141 2.34 6.81 1.42
N ASN A 142 3.06 6.75 0.31
CA ASN A 142 2.73 7.48 -0.93
C ASN A 142 1.36 7.08 -1.47
N TRP A 143 1.00 5.80 -1.41
CA TRP A 143 -0.29 5.32 -1.90
C TRP A 143 -1.50 5.96 -1.22
N LYS A 144 -1.38 6.33 0.05
CA LYS A 144 -2.46 7.06 0.73
C LYS A 144 -2.71 8.44 0.10
N ASN A 145 -1.66 9.12 -0.33
CA ASN A 145 -1.75 10.42 -0.99
C ASN A 145 -2.25 10.27 -2.44
N ILE A 146 -1.77 9.24 -3.14
CA ILE A 146 -2.23 8.89 -4.49
C ILE A 146 -3.75 8.62 -4.48
N TYR A 147 -4.23 7.80 -3.55
CA TYR A 147 -5.68 7.54 -3.41
C TYR A 147 -6.48 8.80 -3.15
N LYS A 148 -6.00 9.68 -2.25
CA LYS A 148 -6.67 10.97 -2.00
C LYS A 148 -6.79 11.80 -3.27
N LYS A 149 -5.73 11.88 -4.07
CA LYS A 149 -5.71 12.62 -5.33
C LYS A 149 -6.69 12.01 -6.33
N LEU A 150 -6.65 10.69 -6.55
CA LEU A 150 -7.57 10.00 -7.44
C LEU A 150 -9.04 10.20 -7.06
N ILE A 151 -9.36 10.14 -5.77
CA ILE A 151 -10.72 10.35 -5.25
C ILE A 151 -11.18 11.79 -5.51
N LEU A 152 -10.31 12.77 -5.27
CA LEU A 152 -10.63 14.18 -5.47
C LEU A 152 -10.83 14.53 -6.96
N GLU A 153 -10.02 13.95 -7.84
CA GLU A 153 -10.09 14.18 -9.29
C GLU A 153 -11.25 13.43 -9.97
N ASN A 154 -11.81 12.40 -9.32
CA ASN A 154 -12.88 11.57 -9.88
C ASN A 154 -14.11 11.50 -8.94
N PRO A 155 -14.78 12.63 -8.65
CA PRO A 155 -15.84 12.70 -7.64
C PRO A 155 -17.12 11.92 -8.02
N SER A 156 -17.29 11.56 -9.28
CA SER A 156 -18.42 10.76 -9.77
C SER A 156 -18.25 9.25 -9.53
N ILE A 157 -17.07 8.81 -9.11
CA ILE A 157 -16.74 7.42 -8.90
C ILE A 157 -16.91 7.05 -7.41
N LYS A 158 -17.58 5.93 -7.14
CA LYS A 158 -17.66 5.37 -5.81
C LYS A 158 -16.41 4.53 -5.54
N PHE A 159 -15.53 5.01 -4.68
CA PHE A 159 -14.37 4.26 -4.22
C PHE A 159 -14.71 3.42 -2.99
N VAL A 160 -14.30 2.15 -2.99
CA VAL A 160 -14.60 1.17 -1.94
C VAL A 160 -13.29 0.60 -1.42
N TYR A 161 -12.98 0.83 -0.14
CA TYR A 161 -11.80 0.24 0.48
C TYR A 161 -11.99 -1.26 0.71
N LEU A 162 -11.02 -2.04 0.24
CA LEU A 162 -11.00 -3.49 0.37
C LEU A 162 -9.96 -3.91 1.40
N HIS A 163 -10.38 -4.77 2.33
CA HIS A 163 -9.54 -5.27 3.40
C HIS A 163 -9.37 -6.78 3.30
N ARG A 164 -8.16 -7.26 3.56
CA ARG A 164 -7.97 -8.70 3.74
C ARG A 164 -8.54 -9.12 5.09
N LYS A 165 -9.27 -10.22 5.09
CA LYS A 165 -9.82 -10.81 6.32
C LYS A 165 -8.71 -11.10 7.35
N TYR A 166 -7.55 -11.54 6.87
CA TYR A 166 -6.38 -11.77 7.72
C TYR A 166 -5.90 -10.49 8.40
N ASP A 167 -5.73 -9.40 7.67
CA ASP A 167 -5.28 -8.12 8.21
C ASP A 167 -6.25 -7.60 9.27
N MET A 168 -7.55 -7.63 8.97
CA MET A 168 -8.59 -7.20 9.91
C MET A 168 -8.55 -8.01 11.21
N ASN A 169 -8.31 -9.32 11.12
CA ASN A 169 -8.17 -10.18 12.29
C ASN A 169 -6.88 -9.93 13.06
N ALA A 170 -5.79 -9.61 12.37
CA ALA A 170 -4.48 -9.39 12.97
C ALA A 170 -4.37 -8.02 13.66
N TRP A 171 -4.94 -6.96 13.08
CA TRP A 171 -4.81 -5.59 13.58
C TRP A 171 -5.31 -5.39 15.01
N LYS A 172 -6.37 -6.07 15.41
CA LYS A 172 -6.87 -6.01 16.79
C LYS A 172 -5.86 -6.44 17.85
N PHE A 173 -4.85 -7.22 17.47
CA PHE A 173 -3.77 -7.67 18.34
C PHE A 173 -2.48 -6.85 18.19
N ALA A 174 -2.39 -5.96 17.18
CA ALA A 174 -1.18 -5.21 16.86
C ALA A 174 -0.99 -3.93 17.71
N ASN A 175 -1.79 -3.72 18.76
CA ASN A 175 -1.85 -2.50 19.55
C ASN A 175 -0.87 -2.43 20.74
N LYS A 176 -0.23 -3.56 21.11
CA LYS A 176 0.63 -3.67 22.29
C LYS A 176 2.05 -4.18 21.98
N GLY A 177 2.54 -3.95 20.77
CA GLY A 177 3.87 -4.36 20.31
C GLY A 177 4.00 -5.84 19.95
N PHE A 178 5.16 -6.20 19.38
CA PHE A 178 5.42 -7.50 18.77
C PHE A 178 5.23 -8.69 19.71
N PHE A 179 5.72 -8.62 20.94
CA PHE A 179 5.64 -9.76 21.86
C PHE A 179 4.21 -10.10 22.29
N ASN A 180 3.34 -9.10 22.34
CA ASN A 180 1.92 -9.35 22.55
C ASN A 180 1.28 -9.96 21.30
N PHE A 181 1.56 -9.41 20.13
CA PHE A 181 1.07 -9.91 18.84
C PHE A 181 1.49 -11.37 18.61
N LYS A 182 2.77 -11.71 18.89
CA LYS A 182 3.32 -13.06 18.72
C LYS A 182 2.47 -14.15 19.38
N LYS A 183 1.88 -13.87 20.54
CA LYS A 183 1.05 -14.84 21.27
C LYS A 183 -0.21 -15.26 20.52
N HIS A 184 -0.68 -14.41 19.59
CA HIS A 184 -1.89 -14.62 18.80
C HIS A 184 -1.62 -15.21 17.41
N ILE A 185 -0.35 -15.31 16.98
CA ILE A 185 0.02 -15.88 15.67
C ILE A 185 -0.56 -17.28 15.43
N PRO A 186 -0.45 -18.25 16.38
CA PRO A 186 -1.02 -19.59 16.18
C PRO A 186 -2.53 -19.56 15.92
N GLU A 187 -3.28 -18.74 16.68
CA GLU A 187 -4.72 -18.54 16.47
C GLU A 187 -5.04 -17.92 15.13
N LEU A 188 -4.25 -16.94 14.70
CA LEU A 188 -4.45 -16.27 13.41
C LEU A 188 -4.19 -17.21 12.24
N ILE A 189 -3.16 -18.05 12.32
CA ILE A 189 -2.85 -19.03 11.28
C ILE A 189 -3.95 -20.10 11.18
N SER A 190 -4.52 -20.53 12.30
CA SER A 190 -5.57 -21.55 12.29
C SER A 190 -6.88 -21.07 11.65
N LYS A 191 -7.02 -19.77 11.39
CA LYS A 191 -8.21 -19.14 10.78
C LYS A 191 -8.02 -18.76 9.29
N LEU A 192 -6.84 -19.08 8.73
CA LEU A 192 -6.55 -18.92 7.30
C LEU A 192 -7.19 -20.04 6.50
#